data_1b41dec7f8b962df620e6b1efa2b3c9b
#
_entry.id   1b41dec7f8b962df620e6b1efa2b3c9b
#
_cell.length_a   1.000
_cell.length_b   1.000
_cell.length_c   1.000
_cell.angle_alpha   90.00
_cell.angle_beta   90.00
_cell.angle_gamma   90.00
#
_symmetry.space_group_name_H-M   'P 1'
#
loop_
_entity.id
_entity.type
_entity.pdbx_description
1 polymer ?
#
loop_
_entity_poly.entity_id
_entity_poly.type
_entity_poly.pdbx_seq_one_letter_code
_entity_poly.pdbx_strand_id
1 'polypeptide(L)'
;MNAAATACSCIHCVLTHYKMKRNSILYTLTAILALAAGQTTLAQTRKTTKSFSPKMLVYENLQNQNVLKHFKERFAQLDTLLKNPIWVKAPIIELGLNKQHTKDINNTDSLYWAKTAHEQLALKRHHGLEVTGQVYTRPDAYFDSDEDDAQQVSKYKAKVQAEVGWNFINSKFYQGKEKRNKLALANELDRLQSKKRQTADIYEKAADELTEQYNFYIGTVIAHRLDNLDIMNEAYQYMLEKDRISNDKMLKVMNDKLEAEYDISILCSDRDISNKPIYRIKPSKVEVDTTALWNHLNNESLDSRITMVKEQIADNESKLTNYLGTTRITPFARWSSYWQSNNKFSNNCDVGVRFTVPLYNESPRKREALATEKEIIRSSRGTDVKEIRQSVDILLKKIANLNQAIATEAFHIDQTSKYINMRRFAYQNQKQGYNYLMRMDEYTGLLESMERMYKLMLNRGLAIINIEKAVSIYDNNNIFKEIEL
;
A
#
# COMPACT_ATOMS: atom_id res chain seq x y z
N MET A 1 -0.24 -33.40 -28.70
CA MET A 1 1.23 -33.35 -28.49
C MET A 1 1.77 -31.96 -28.14
N ASN A 2 0.97 -30.92 -27.94
CA ASN A 2 1.45 -29.55 -27.67
C ASN A 2 1.43 -29.10 -26.19
N ALA A 3 0.94 -29.92 -25.27
CA ALA A 3 0.89 -29.55 -23.85
C ALA A 3 2.17 -29.92 -23.06
N ALA A 4 2.97 -30.86 -23.55
CA ALA A 4 4.18 -31.30 -22.88
C ALA A 4 5.40 -30.36 -23.15
N ALA A 5 5.39 -29.61 -24.23
CA ALA A 5 6.47 -28.70 -24.59
C ALA A 5 6.45 -27.40 -23.76
N THR A 6 5.25 -26.94 -23.32
CA THR A 6 5.09 -25.72 -22.51
C THR A 6 5.48 -25.90 -21.04
N ALA A 7 5.30 -27.11 -20.50
CA ALA A 7 5.68 -27.42 -19.12
C ALA A 7 7.20 -27.51 -18.93
N CYS A 8 7.94 -27.98 -19.95
CA CYS A 8 9.39 -28.09 -19.88
C CYS A 8 10.12 -26.74 -19.92
N SER A 9 9.55 -25.75 -20.62
CA SER A 9 10.11 -24.38 -20.68
C SER A 9 9.99 -23.64 -19.34
N CYS A 10 8.89 -23.84 -18.60
CA CYS A 10 8.69 -23.19 -17.29
C CYS A 10 9.62 -23.75 -16.21
N ILE A 11 9.89 -25.06 -16.21
CA ILE A 11 10.76 -25.69 -15.21
C ILE A 11 12.23 -25.28 -15.44
N HIS A 12 12.63 -25.09 -16.68
CA HIS A 12 14.00 -24.63 -17.01
C HIS A 12 14.23 -23.17 -16.60
N CYS A 13 13.20 -22.30 -16.71
CA CYS A 13 13.26 -20.91 -16.29
C CYS A 13 13.34 -20.77 -14.75
N VAL A 14 12.62 -21.60 -14.00
CA VAL A 14 12.64 -21.60 -12.54
C VAL A 14 13.96 -22.14 -11.99
N LEU A 15 14.53 -23.17 -12.63
CA LEU A 15 15.82 -23.74 -12.22
C LEU A 15 17.01 -22.82 -12.53
N THR A 16 16.96 -22.04 -13.62
CA THR A 16 17.99 -21.05 -13.92
C THR A 16 17.91 -19.84 -12.97
N HIS A 17 16.71 -19.42 -12.56
CA HIS A 17 16.56 -18.34 -11.58
C HIS A 17 17.03 -18.75 -10.16
N TYR A 18 16.83 -20.02 -9.79
CA TYR A 18 17.32 -20.55 -8.51
C TYR A 18 18.85 -20.72 -8.48
N LYS A 19 19.45 -21.11 -9.62
CA LYS A 19 20.90 -21.21 -9.78
C LYS A 19 21.59 -19.83 -9.75
N MET A 20 20.99 -18.78 -10.36
CA MET A 20 21.51 -17.42 -10.29
C MET A 20 21.47 -16.84 -8.88
N LYS A 21 20.38 -17.03 -8.11
CA LYS A 21 20.29 -16.57 -6.70
C LYS A 21 21.31 -17.26 -5.79
N ARG A 22 21.56 -18.54 -6.00
CA ARG A 22 22.53 -19.30 -5.20
C ARG A 22 23.98 -18.90 -5.46
N ASN A 23 24.32 -18.56 -6.70
CA ASN A 23 25.66 -18.06 -7.06
C ASN A 23 25.87 -16.62 -6.53
N SER A 24 24.87 -15.76 -6.57
CA SER A 24 24.94 -14.40 -6.00
C SER A 24 25.18 -14.42 -4.47
N ILE A 25 24.55 -15.34 -3.74
CA ILE A 25 24.79 -15.52 -2.28
C ILE A 25 26.19 -16.09 -2.01
N LEU A 26 26.72 -16.97 -2.89
CA LEU A 26 28.06 -17.49 -2.73
C LEU A 26 29.13 -16.40 -2.99
N TYR A 27 28.92 -15.51 -3.97
CA TYR A 27 29.84 -14.40 -4.24
C TYR A 27 29.83 -13.33 -3.14
N THR A 28 28.68 -13.07 -2.51
CA THR A 28 28.62 -12.15 -1.34
C THR A 28 29.27 -12.76 -0.11
N LEU A 29 29.14 -14.07 0.14
CA LEU A 29 29.79 -14.75 1.24
C LEU A 29 31.32 -14.85 1.05
N THR A 30 31.80 -15.08 -0.17
CA THR A 30 33.24 -15.07 -0.47
C THR A 30 33.84 -13.67 -0.40
N ALA A 31 33.12 -12.61 -0.79
CA ALA A 31 33.55 -11.23 -0.64
C ALA A 31 33.66 -10.82 0.85
N ILE A 32 32.71 -11.25 1.69
CA ILE A 32 32.73 -10.99 3.14
C ILE A 32 33.86 -11.75 3.82
N LEU A 33 34.15 -13.01 3.40
CA LEU A 33 35.27 -13.78 3.92
C LEU A 33 36.63 -13.25 3.47
N ALA A 34 36.72 -12.70 2.25
CA ALA A 34 37.94 -12.05 1.75
C ALA A 34 38.22 -10.74 2.49
N LEU A 35 37.18 -9.97 2.83
CA LEU A 35 37.31 -8.76 3.66
C LEU A 35 37.70 -9.08 5.10
N ALA A 36 37.18 -10.17 5.68
CA ALA A 36 37.56 -10.62 7.02
C ALA A 36 39.00 -11.17 7.10
N ALA A 37 39.47 -11.86 6.05
CA ALA A 37 40.84 -12.35 5.98
C ALA A 37 41.87 -11.24 5.69
N GLY A 38 41.45 -10.16 5.00
CA GLY A 38 42.30 -8.99 4.76
C GLY A 38 42.59 -8.13 6.00
N GLN A 39 41.74 -8.23 7.04
CA GLN A 39 41.93 -7.48 8.29
C GLN A 39 42.88 -8.13 9.28
N THR A 40 43.20 -9.40 9.13
CA THR A 40 44.09 -10.13 10.06
C THR A 40 45.58 -10.07 9.70
N THR A 41 45.95 -9.65 8.50
CA THR A 41 47.36 -9.59 8.06
C THR A 41 48.00 -8.19 8.17
N LEU A 42 47.24 -7.14 8.56
CA LEU A 42 47.78 -5.79 8.74
C LEU A 42 48.16 -5.44 10.19
N ALA A 43 48.10 -6.43 11.12
CA ALA A 43 48.37 -6.20 12.56
C ALA A 43 49.81 -6.43 12.99
N GLN A 44 50.76 -6.68 12.10
CA GLN A 44 52.15 -6.89 12.49
C GLN A 44 53.16 -6.09 11.65
N THR A 45 53.14 -4.79 11.78
CA THR A 45 54.35 -3.95 11.65
C THR A 45 54.20 -2.74 12.59
N ARG A 46 54.32 -3.03 13.92
CA ARG A 46 54.62 -1.99 14.89
C ARG A 46 56.09 -1.59 14.70
N LYS A 47 56.34 -0.62 13.84
CA LYS A 47 57.51 0.24 14.01
C LYS A 47 57.17 1.26 15.09
N THR A 48 57.95 1.27 16.11
CA THR A 48 57.98 2.25 17.23
C THR A 48 57.89 3.67 16.70
N THR A 49 56.68 4.17 16.59
CA THR A 49 56.45 5.63 16.47
C THR A 49 56.61 6.21 17.87
N LYS A 50 57.55 7.12 18.03
CA LYS A 50 57.73 7.93 19.23
C LYS A 50 56.36 8.42 19.67
N SER A 51 56.02 8.15 20.95
CA SER A 51 54.78 8.61 21.57
C SER A 51 54.76 10.15 21.51
N PHE A 52 54.11 10.68 20.49
CA PHE A 52 53.76 12.08 20.46
C PHE A 52 52.74 12.34 21.57
N SER A 53 53.15 13.15 22.54
CA SER A 53 52.26 13.59 23.60
C SER A 53 51.08 14.33 22.97
N PRO A 54 49.82 13.92 23.27
CA PRO A 54 48.64 14.61 22.73
C PRO A 54 48.55 16.08 23.07
N LYS A 55 49.30 16.54 24.04
CA LYS A 55 49.32 17.92 24.53
C LYS A 55 49.96 18.95 23.57
N MET A 56 50.80 18.52 22.64
CA MET A 56 51.52 19.40 21.73
C MET A 56 50.81 19.63 20.38
N LEU A 57 49.88 18.79 20.05
CA LEU A 57 49.16 18.80 18.75
C LEU A 57 48.09 19.89 18.61
N VAL A 58 47.78 20.61 19.69
CA VAL A 58 46.51 21.31 19.79
C VAL A 58 46.55 22.79 19.46
N TYR A 59 47.66 23.47 19.72
CA TYR A 59 47.72 24.94 19.61
C TYR A 59 48.51 25.48 18.41
N GLU A 60 49.53 24.74 18.00
CA GLU A 60 50.44 25.22 16.95
C GLU A 60 50.00 24.83 15.53
N ASN A 61 48.97 24.00 15.42
CA ASN A 61 48.70 23.29 14.19
C ASN A 61 47.71 23.98 13.24
N LEU A 62 46.93 24.95 13.72
CA LEU A 62 46.04 25.77 12.89
C LEU A 62 46.57 27.22 12.82
N GLN A 63 47.78 27.40 12.32
CA GLN A 63 48.30 28.73 12.05
C GLN A 63 47.69 29.41 10.81
N ASN A 64 46.89 28.66 10.03
CA ASN A 64 46.17 29.24 8.92
C ASN A 64 44.99 30.07 9.44
N GLN A 65 45.11 31.38 9.39
CA GLN A 65 44.08 32.31 9.88
C GLN A 65 42.73 32.14 9.18
N ASN A 66 42.71 31.67 7.94
CA ASN A 66 41.47 31.42 7.18
C ASN A 66 40.71 30.22 7.72
N VAL A 67 41.37 29.08 7.93
CA VAL A 67 40.75 27.87 8.51
C VAL A 67 40.22 28.19 9.92
N LEU A 68 40.98 28.91 10.74
CA LEU A 68 40.53 29.34 12.06
C LEU A 68 39.29 30.26 12.01
N LYS A 69 39.22 31.12 11.01
CA LYS A 69 38.05 31.98 10.79
C LYS A 69 36.82 31.16 10.46
N HIS A 70 36.94 30.22 9.54
CA HIS A 70 35.85 29.31 9.17
C HIS A 70 35.33 28.53 10.39
N PHE A 71 36.20 27.95 11.23
CA PHE A 71 35.79 27.32 12.47
C PHE A 71 35.04 28.25 13.42
N LYS A 72 35.52 29.49 13.62
CA LYS A 72 34.86 30.43 14.53
C LYS A 72 33.49 30.85 14.04
N GLU A 73 33.33 31.11 12.75
CA GLU A 73 32.07 31.47 12.12
C GLU A 73 31.10 30.32 12.24
N ARG A 74 31.55 29.09 11.94
CA ARG A 74 30.70 27.88 12.03
C ARG A 74 30.28 27.61 13.47
N PHE A 75 31.14 27.70 14.45
CA PHE A 75 30.77 27.56 15.85
C PHE A 75 29.76 28.61 16.32
N ALA A 76 29.87 29.85 15.86
CA ALA A 76 28.89 30.87 16.18
C ALA A 76 27.48 30.46 15.65
N GLN A 77 27.40 29.95 14.42
CA GLN A 77 26.17 29.44 13.85
C GLN A 77 25.61 28.26 14.65
N LEU A 78 26.42 27.22 14.89
CA LEU A 78 26.02 26.01 15.62
C LEU A 78 25.62 26.32 17.07
N ASP A 79 26.35 27.19 17.76
CA ASP A 79 26.00 27.64 19.11
C ASP A 79 24.66 28.35 19.14
N THR A 80 24.34 29.15 18.11
CA THR A 80 23.03 29.82 18.00
C THR A 80 21.91 28.80 17.78
N LEU A 81 22.13 27.81 16.92
CA LEU A 81 21.17 26.73 16.65
C LEU A 81 20.90 25.87 17.90
N LEU A 82 21.92 25.64 18.74
CA LEU A 82 21.76 24.90 19.99
C LEU A 82 21.04 25.69 21.09
N LYS A 83 21.25 27.00 21.14
CA LYS A 83 20.65 27.87 22.16
C LYS A 83 19.17 28.13 21.91
N ASN A 84 18.81 28.33 20.63
CA ASN A 84 17.47 28.70 20.20
C ASN A 84 16.95 27.66 19.18
N PRO A 85 16.72 26.41 19.61
CA PRO A 85 16.23 25.37 18.71
C PRO A 85 14.80 25.69 18.26
N ILE A 86 14.55 25.53 16.96
CA ILE A 86 13.20 25.59 16.42
C ILE A 86 12.57 24.21 16.62
N TRP A 87 11.70 24.11 17.63
CA TRP A 87 10.98 22.88 17.92
C TRP A 87 9.82 22.69 16.96
N VAL A 88 9.75 21.52 16.36
CA VAL A 88 8.67 21.08 15.49
C VAL A 88 8.05 19.83 16.11
N LYS A 89 6.73 19.74 16.06
CA LYS A 89 6.08 18.45 16.36
C LYS A 89 6.54 17.42 15.35
N ALA A 90 6.66 16.17 15.79
CA ALA A 90 6.89 15.09 14.87
C ALA A 90 5.83 15.17 13.76
N PRO A 91 6.23 15.09 12.47
CA PRO A 91 5.25 14.97 11.41
C PRO A 91 4.48 13.67 11.64
N ILE A 92 3.33 13.80 12.26
CA ILE A 92 2.35 12.76 12.38
C ILE A 92 1.36 13.10 11.31
N ILE A 93 1.21 12.22 10.37
CA ILE A 93 -0.05 12.16 9.67
C ILE A 93 -1.04 11.91 10.78
N GLU A 94 -1.99 12.83 10.96
CA GLU A 94 -3.12 12.59 11.84
C GLU A 94 -3.59 11.18 11.49
N LEU A 95 -3.29 10.24 12.39
CA LEU A 95 -3.57 8.82 12.23
C LEU A 95 -5.07 8.70 12.01
N GLY A 96 -5.44 8.50 10.77
CA GLY A 96 -6.82 8.57 10.33
C GLY A 96 -6.93 9.36 9.02
N LEU A 97 -7.85 8.93 8.21
CA LEU A 97 -8.16 9.55 6.92
C LEU A 97 -8.41 11.04 7.10
N ASN A 98 -7.59 11.86 6.48
CA ASN A 98 -7.81 13.30 6.40
C ASN A 98 -9.27 13.58 6.03
N LYS A 99 -9.91 14.61 6.62
CA LYS A 99 -11.31 14.98 6.37
C LYS A 99 -11.66 15.07 4.88
N GLN A 100 -10.71 15.49 4.05
CA GLN A 100 -10.90 15.55 2.60
C GLN A 100 -11.06 14.16 1.98
N HIS A 101 -10.20 13.21 2.35
CA HIS A 101 -10.27 11.84 1.85
C HIS A 101 -11.53 11.11 2.32
N THR A 102 -11.95 11.36 3.54
CA THR A 102 -13.24 10.85 4.06
C THR A 102 -14.43 11.37 3.25
N LYS A 103 -14.36 12.62 2.80
CA LYS A 103 -15.40 13.22 1.95
C LYS A 103 -15.47 12.53 0.57
N ASP A 104 -14.33 12.24 -0.04
CA ASP A 104 -14.27 11.57 -1.35
C ASP A 104 -14.80 10.13 -1.27
N ILE A 105 -14.46 9.40 -0.21
CA ILE A 105 -15.02 8.07 0.05
C ILE A 105 -16.53 8.14 0.23
N ASN A 106 -17.04 9.08 1.01
CA ASN A 106 -18.48 9.24 1.25
C ASN A 106 -19.25 9.63 -0.02
N ASN A 107 -18.66 10.44 -0.90
CA ASN A 107 -19.24 10.74 -2.19
C ASN A 107 -19.38 9.49 -3.07
N THR A 108 -18.34 8.65 -3.12
CA THR A 108 -18.37 7.38 -3.85
C THR A 108 -19.41 6.43 -3.27
N ASP A 109 -19.50 6.32 -1.94
CA ASP A 109 -20.52 5.53 -1.25
C ASP A 109 -21.94 5.98 -1.62
N SER A 110 -22.19 7.27 -1.72
CA SER A 110 -23.50 7.82 -2.08
C SER A 110 -23.92 7.42 -3.50
N LEU A 111 -22.98 7.37 -4.45
CA LEU A 111 -23.24 6.93 -5.82
C LEU A 111 -23.60 5.45 -5.89
N TYR A 112 -22.96 4.59 -5.11
CA TYR A 112 -23.34 3.18 -5.00
C TYR A 112 -24.74 2.98 -4.42
N TRP A 113 -25.12 3.77 -3.41
CA TRP A 113 -26.48 3.74 -2.87
C TRP A 113 -27.51 4.18 -3.90
N ALA A 114 -27.25 5.25 -4.64
CA ALA A 114 -28.14 5.72 -5.70
C ALA A 114 -28.27 4.67 -6.81
N LYS A 115 -27.17 4.05 -7.27
CA LYS A 115 -27.18 2.94 -8.24
C LYS A 115 -28.08 1.81 -7.74
N THR A 116 -27.87 1.34 -6.51
CA THR A 116 -28.65 0.26 -5.92
C THR A 116 -30.15 0.58 -5.87
N ALA A 117 -30.50 1.81 -5.49
CA ALA A 117 -31.88 2.25 -5.44
C ALA A 117 -32.54 2.25 -6.84
N HIS A 118 -31.85 2.74 -7.86
CA HIS A 118 -32.36 2.73 -9.23
C HIS A 118 -32.55 1.32 -9.78
N GLU A 119 -31.59 0.44 -9.56
CA GLU A 119 -31.66 -0.95 -10.01
C GLU A 119 -32.77 -1.74 -9.29
N GLN A 120 -32.95 -1.51 -7.98
CA GLN A 120 -34.06 -2.11 -7.24
C GLN A 120 -35.42 -1.61 -7.74
N LEU A 121 -35.52 -0.31 -8.09
CA LEU A 121 -36.75 0.25 -8.70
C LEU A 121 -37.02 -0.37 -10.08
N ALA A 122 -35.99 -0.57 -10.90
CA ALA A 122 -36.11 -1.24 -12.18
C ALA A 122 -36.67 -2.66 -12.01
N LEU A 123 -36.12 -3.45 -11.07
CA LEU A 123 -36.63 -4.77 -10.73
C LEU A 123 -38.07 -4.76 -10.19
N LYS A 124 -38.45 -3.74 -9.41
CA LYS A 124 -39.83 -3.58 -8.94
C LYS A 124 -40.81 -3.32 -10.07
N ARG A 125 -40.38 -2.61 -11.12
CA ARG A 125 -41.24 -2.29 -12.29
C ARG A 125 -41.30 -3.40 -13.31
N HIS A 126 -40.40 -4.39 -13.25
CA HIS A 126 -40.41 -5.53 -14.17
C HIS A 126 -41.55 -6.48 -13.79
N HIS A 127 -42.65 -6.43 -14.56
CA HIS A 127 -43.84 -7.24 -14.28
C HIS A 127 -43.83 -8.61 -14.97
N GLY A 128 -42.78 -8.97 -15.72
CA GLY A 128 -42.66 -10.22 -16.45
C GLY A 128 -43.51 -10.28 -17.72
N LEU A 129 -44.03 -9.14 -18.17
CA LEU A 129 -44.69 -9.02 -19.47
C LEU A 129 -43.65 -8.92 -20.57
N GLU A 130 -43.72 -9.77 -21.55
CA GLU A 130 -42.81 -9.83 -22.69
C GLU A 130 -43.63 -9.73 -23.98
N VAL A 131 -43.19 -8.89 -24.90
CA VAL A 131 -43.77 -8.82 -26.24
C VAL A 131 -42.74 -9.33 -27.23
N THR A 132 -43.07 -10.34 -27.98
CA THR A 132 -42.18 -10.93 -28.98
C THR A 132 -42.80 -10.81 -30.36
N GLY A 133 -42.06 -10.21 -31.27
CA GLY A 133 -42.41 -10.13 -32.70
C GLY A 133 -41.50 -11.07 -33.50
N GLN A 134 -42.10 -11.85 -34.39
CA GLN A 134 -41.39 -12.76 -35.30
C GLN A 134 -41.92 -12.65 -36.70
N VAL A 135 -41.03 -12.64 -37.65
CA VAL A 135 -41.39 -12.64 -39.10
C VAL A 135 -40.69 -13.85 -39.71
N TYR A 136 -41.47 -14.69 -40.35
CA TYR A 136 -40.95 -15.84 -41.07
C TYR A 136 -41.28 -15.67 -42.54
N THR A 137 -40.35 -15.97 -43.45
CA THR A 137 -40.54 -16.09 -44.88
C THR A 137 -40.09 -17.45 -45.35
N ARG A 138 -40.83 -18.05 -46.26
CA ARG A 138 -40.49 -19.31 -46.89
C ARG A 138 -40.28 -19.09 -48.39
N PRO A 139 -39.03 -18.95 -48.83
CA PRO A 139 -38.73 -18.71 -50.25
C PRO A 139 -39.24 -19.83 -51.16
N ASP A 140 -39.18 -21.08 -50.71
CA ASP A 140 -39.58 -22.29 -51.42
C ASP A 140 -41.11 -22.27 -51.78
N ALA A 141 -41.91 -21.65 -50.94
CA ALA A 141 -43.37 -21.54 -51.19
C ALA A 141 -43.74 -20.56 -52.31
N TYR A 142 -42.78 -19.79 -52.85
CA TYR A 142 -42.95 -18.91 -54.00
C TYR A 142 -42.77 -19.63 -55.34
N PHE A 143 -42.13 -20.81 -55.37
CA PHE A 143 -41.74 -21.53 -56.56
C PHE A 143 -42.54 -22.82 -56.75
N ASP A 144 -43.38 -23.22 -55.79
CA ASP A 144 -44.19 -24.44 -55.83
C ASP A 144 -45.55 -24.14 -56.48
N SER A 145 -45.68 -24.46 -57.76
CA SER A 145 -46.87 -24.20 -58.57
C SER A 145 -47.73 -25.44 -58.88
N ASP A 146 -47.47 -26.58 -58.21
CA ASP A 146 -48.22 -27.81 -58.53
C ASP A 146 -49.48 -27.92 -57.68
N GLU A 147 -50.59 -28.01 -58.39
CA GLU A 147 -51.99 -28.01 -57.94
C GLU A 147 -52.53 -29.33 -57.48
N ASP A 148 -51.74 -30.34 -57.28
CA ASP A 148 -52.27 -31.64 -56.90
C ASP A 148 -51.64 -32.13 -55.58
N ASP A 149 -52.39 -31.91 -54.46
CA ASP A 149 -52.57 -32.97 -53.44
C ASP A 149 -53.49 -32.50 -52.32
N ALA A 150 -54.50 -33.36 -52.05
CA ALA A 150 -55.61 -33.20 -51.11
C ALA A 150 -55.20 -33.34 -49.63
N GLN A 151 -54.02 -32.96 -49.23
CA GLN A 151 -53.60 -32.67 -47.88
C GLN A 151 -53.26 -31.21 -47.71
N GLN A 152 -54.29 -30.42 -47.33
CA GLN A 152 -54.19 -29.01 -47.03
C GLN A 152 -53.32 -28.78 -45.81
N VAL A 153 -52.00 -28.93 -45.92
CA VAL A 153 -51.06 -28.19 -45.14
C VAL A 153 -51.02 -26.82 -45.80
N SER A 154 -51.66 -25.81 -45.23
CA SER A 154 -51.72 -24.46 -45.77
C SER A 154 -50.28 -23.91 -45.85
N LYS A 155 -49.68 -23.98 -47.05
CA LYS A 155 -48.38 -23.42 -47.33
C LYS A 155 -48.50 -21.90 -47.25
N TYR A 156 -47.74 -21.26 -46.40
CA TYR A 156 -47.67 -19.79 -46.29
C TYR A 156 -46.36 -19.28 -46.85
N LYS A 157 -46.40 -18.18 -47.60
CA LYS A 157 -45.23 -17.48 -48.15
C LYS A 157 -44.53 -16.66 -47.06
N ALA A 158 -45.30 -16.00 -46.21
CA ALA A 158 -44.81 -15.25 -45.08
C ALA A 158 -45.77 -15.36 -43.91
N LYS A 159 -45.18 -15.28 -42.69
CA LYS A 159 -45.89 -15.25 -41.42
C LYS A 159 -45.38 -14.13 -40.58
N VAL A 160 -46.26 -13.27 -40.11
CA VAL A 160 -45.95 -12.27 -39.05
C VAL A 160 -46.64 -12.72 -37.78
N GLN A 161 -45.92 -12.74 -36.70
CA GLN A 161 -46.43 -13.20 -35.42
C GLN A 161 -46.06 -12.15 -34.35
N ALA A 162 -47.02 -11.77 -33.54
CA ALA A 162 -46.85 -11.01 -32.32
C ALA A 162 -47.39 -11.80 -31.15
N GLU A 163 -46.59 -11.97 -30.12
CA GLU A 163 -46.96 -12.71 -28.92
C GLU A 163 -46.76 -11.80 -27.70
N VAL A 164 -47.75 -11.73 -26.84
CA VAL A 164 -47.67 -11.12 -25.53
C VAL A 164 -47.67 -12.25 -24.52
N GLY A 165 -46.58 -12.45 -23.83
CA GLY A 165 -46.42 -13.45 -22.80
C GLY A 165 -46.24 -12.83 -21.41
N TRP A 166 -46.75 -13.51 -20.40
CA TRP A 166 -46.57 -13.09 -19.01
C TRP A 166 -45.85 -14.16 -18.22
N ASN A 167 -44.56 -13.93 -17.97
CA ASN A 167 -43.71 -14.83 -17.19
C ASN A 167 -43.85 -14.52 -15.69
N PHE A 168 -44.94 -15.00 -15.06
CA PHE A 168 -45.27 -14.62 -13.69
C PHE A 168 -44.49 -15.40 -12.63
N ILE A 169 -44.05 -16.63 -12.86
CA ILE A 169 -43.30 -17.43 -11.88
C ILE A 169 -41.87 -16.85 -11.69
N ASN A 170 -41.23 -16.46 -12.78
CA ASN A 170 -39.89 -15.91 -12.74
C ASN A 170 -39.82 -14.36 -12.56
N SER A 171 -40.98 -13.74 -12.29
CA SER A 171 -41.16 -12.32 -12.10
C SER A 171 -41.07 -11.91 -10.62
N LYS A 172 -41.52 -10.70 -10.30
CA LYS A 172 -41.52 -10.18 -8.92
C LYS A 172 -42.38 -10.99 -7.94
N PHE A 173 -43.32 -11.80 -8.42
CA PHE A 173 -44.18 -12.64 -7.55
C PHE A 173 -43.40 -13.82 -6.94
N TYR A 174 -42.45 -14.38 -7.68
CA TYR A 174 -41.61 -15.46 -7.20
C TYR A 174 -40.14 -15.01 -7.20
N GLN A 175 -39.45 -15.16 -6.09
CA GLN A 175 -38.04 -14.80 -5.90
C GLN A 175 -37.71 -13.29 -6.13
N GLY A 176 -38.68 -12.41 -6.27
CA GLY A 176 -38.41 -10.99 -6.50
C GLY A 176 -37.69 -10.32 -5.34
N LYS A 177 -37.89 -10.80 -4.11
CA LYS A 177 -37.18 -10.32 -2.91
C LYS A 177 -35.71 -10.77 -2.94
N GLU A 178 -35.48 -12.05 -3.22
CA GLU A 178 -34.14 -12.66 -3.28
C GLU A 178 -33.31 -12.10 -4.41
N LYS A 179 -33.92 -11.84 -5.56
CA LYS A 179 -33.24 -11.12 -6.69
C LYS A 179 -32.82 -9.71 -6.34
N ARG A 180 -33.68 -8.95 -5.66
CA ARG A 180 -33.32 -7.61 -5.17
C ARG A 180 -32.22 -7.67 -4.11
N ASN A 181 -32.27 -8.66 -3.22
CA ASN A 181 -31.21 -8.87 -2.23
C ASN A 181 -29.89 -9.24 -2.88
N LYS A 182 -29.89 -10.13 -3.90
CA LYS A 182 -28.69 -10.47 -4.66
C LYS A 182 -28.03 -9.25 -5.26
N LEU A 183 -28.83 -8.39 -5.89
CA LEU A 183 -28.36 -7.17 -6.50
C LEU A 183 -27.81 -6.17 -5.45
N ALA A 184 -28.52 -6.02 -4.33
CA ALA A 184 -28.04 -5.16 -3.23
C ALA A 184 -26.71 -5.66 -2.65
N LEU A 185 -26.57 -6.98 -2.45
CA LEU A 185 -25.32 -7.57 -1.95
C LEU A 185 -24.18 -7.47 -2.96
N ALA A 186 -24.45 -7.63 -4.26
CA ALA A 186 -23.44 -7.44 -5.30
C ALA A 186 -22.93 -6.00 -5.34
N ASN A 187 -23.84 -5.02 -5.31
CA ASN A 187 -23.46 -3.61 -5.26
C ASN A 187 -22.73 -3.23 -3.95
N GLU A 188 -23.11 -3.84 -2.82
CA GLU A 188 -22.42 -3.65 -1.54
C GLU A 188 -21.01 -4.25 -1.60
N LEU A 189 -20.81 -5.38 -2.24
CA LEU A 189 -19.50 -5.98 -2.47
C LEU A 189 -18.61 -5.05 -3.31
N ASP A 190 -19.15 -4.54 -4.44
CA ASP A 190 -18.43 -3.59 -5.30
C ASP A 190 -18.06 -2.32 -4.54
N ARG A 191 -18.98 -1.79 -3.71
CA ARG A 191 -18.77 -0.63 -2.87
C ARG A 191 -17.61 -0.85 -1.88
N LEU A 192 -17.63 -1.97 -1.15
CA LEU A 192 -16.59 -2.30 -0.17
C LEU A 192 -15.23 -2.52 -0.85
N GLN A 193 -15.19 -3.15 -2.02
CA GLN A 193 -13.97 -3.31 -2.79
C GLN A 193 -13.41 -1.97 -3.30
N SER A 194 -14.28 -1.09 -3.77
CA SER A 194 -13.89 0.26 -4.17
C SER A 194 -13.33 1.05 -2.98
N LYS A 195 -14.02 0.98 -1.83
CA LYS A 195 -13.57 1.60 -0.58
C LYS A 195 -12.19 1.08 -0.16
N LYS A 196 -11.97 -0.24 -0.25
CA LYS A 196 -10.68 -0.85 0.09
C LYS A 196 -9.55 -0.31 -0.80
N ARG A 197 -9.77 -0.19 -2.11
CA ARG A 197 -8.78 0.38 -3.05
C ARG A 197 -8.48 1.84 -2.70
N GLN A 198 -9.52 2.67 -2.53
CA GLN A 198 -9.35 4.08 -2.18
C GLN A 198 -8.61 4.27 -0.86
N THR A 199 -8.92 3.43 0.15
CA THR A 199 -8.22 3.47 1.43
C THR A 199 -6.74 3.09 1.27
N ALA A 200 -6.41 2.08 0.46
CA ALA A 200 -5.03 1.70 0.19
C ALA A 200 -4.25 2.84 -0.50
N ASP A 201 -4.84 3.50 -1.51
CA ASP A 201 -4.23 4.64 -2.22
C ASP A 201 -3.98 5.83 -1.27
N ILE A 202 -4.88 6.05 -0.31
CA ILE A 202 -4.73 7.11 0.70
C ILE A 202 -3.53 6.80 1.60
N TYR A 203 -3.38 5.56 2.06
CA TYR A 203 -2.25 5.18 2.90
C TYR A 203 -0.91 5.22 2.15
N GLU A 204 -0.89 4.93 0.85
CA GLU A 204 0.31 5.11 0.02
C GLU A 204 0.71 6.59 -0.05
N LYS A 205 -0.23 7.46 -0.38
CA LYS A 205 0.03 8.92 -0.39
C LYS A 205 0.46 9.44 0.98
N ALA A 206 -0.15 8.93 2.05
CA ALA A 206 0.21 9.30 3.41
C ALA A 206 1.65 8.87 3.76
N ALA A 207 2.09 7.70 3.29
CA ALA A 207 3.47 7.24 3.47
C ALA A 207 4.46 8.11 2.67
N ASP A 208 4.09 8.50 1.45
CA ASP A 208 4.91 9.38 0.61
C ASP A 208 5.04 10.78 1.24
N GLU A 209 3.93 11.38 1.67
CA GLU A 209 3.92 12.68 2.37
C GLU A 209 4.77 12.66 3.64
N LEU A 210 4.64 11.59 4.45
CA LEU A 210 5.44 11.40 5.66
C LEU A 210 6.93 11.30 5.32
N THR A 211 7.26 10.52 4.31
CA THR A 211 8.64 10.34 3.84
C THR A 211 9.22 11.66 3.35
N GLU A 212 8.46 12.43 2.57
CA GLU A 212 8.90 13.73 2.05
C GLU A 212 9.15 14.74 3.18
N GLN A 213 8.27 14.79 4.18
CA GLN A 213 8.45 15.67 5.33
C GLN A 213 9.68 15.30 6.15
N TYR A 214 9.88 14.01 6.45
CA TYR A 214 11.08 13.59 7.18
C TYR A 214 12.35 13.75 6.37
N ASN A 215 12.33 13.48 5.07
CA ASN A 215 13.46 13.69 4.17
C ASN A 215 13.92 15.16 4.18
N PHE A 216 12.97 16.09 4.25
CA PHE A 216 13.28 17.50 4.41
C PHE A 216 14.05 17.79 5.72
N TYR A 217 13.60 17.27 6.86
CA TYR A 217 14.28 17.48 8.15
C TYR A 217 15.63 16.76 8.21
N ILE A 218 15.70 15.55 7.71
CA ILE A 218 16.95 14.76 7.61
C ILE A 218 17.94 15.51 6.71
N GLY A 219 17.50 15.95 5.54
CA GLY A 219 18.31 16.69 4.59
C GLY A 219 18.91 17.97 5.17
N THR A 220 18.14 18.75 5.96
CA THR A 220 18.67 19.93 6.64
C THR A 220 19.78 19.59 7.65
N VAL A 221 19.63 18.48 8.39
CA VAL A 221 20.66 18.03 9.34
C VAL A 221 21.91 17.55 8.61
N ILE A 222 21.76 16.80 7.52
CA ILE A 222 22.88 16.30 6.70
C ILE A 222 23.61 17.48 6.03
N ALA A 223 22.89 18.50 5.54
CA ALA A 223 23.53 19.69 4.97
C ALA A 223 24.43 20.40 5.99
N HIS A 224 23.95 20.56 7.21
CA HIS A 224 24.78 21.12 8.28
C HIS A 224 25.94 20.19 8.68
N ARG A 225 25.76 18.87 8.59
CA ARG A 225 26.86 17.91 8.78
C ARG A 225 27.90 18.05 7.68
N LEU A 226 27.47 18.22 6.44
CA LEU A 226 28.35 18.43 5.29
C LEU A 226 29.20 19.68 5.44
N ASP A 227 28.62 20.82 5.84
CA ASP A 227 29.37 22.05 6.13
C ASP A 227 30.45 21.82 7.20
N ASN A 228 30.16 21.04 8.23
CA ASN A 228 31.15 20.70 9.25
C ASN A 228 32.28 19.85 8.68
N LEU A 229 31.93 18.83 7.87
CA LEU A 229 32.90 17.93 7.23
C LEU A 229 33.80 18.68 6.23
N ASP A 230 33.27 19.69 5.53
CA ASP A 230 34.04 20.52 4.62
C ASP A 230 35.13 21.29 5.36
N ILE A 231 34.78 21.93 6.47
CA ILE A 231 35.76 22.67 7.30
C ILE A 231 36.76 21.70 7.93
N MET A 232 36.32 20.53 8.37
CA MET A 232 37.21 19.48 8.90
C MET A 232 38.17 18.97 7.83
N ASN A 233 37.69 18.74 6.62
CA ASN A 233 38.51 18.29 5.49
C ASN A 233 39.56 19.31 5.12
N GLU A 234 39.19 20.62 5.04
CA GLU A 234 40.15 21.71 4.82
C GLU A 234 41.25 21.73 5.90
N ALA A 235 40.87 21.59 7.17
CA ALA A 235 41.81 21.54 8.27
C ALA A 235 42.73 20.32 8.23
N TYR A 236 42.20 19.14 7.90
CA TYR A 236 43.00 17.92 7.78
C TYR A 236 43.94 17.96 6.57
N GLN A 237 43.53 18.52 5.44
CA GLN A 237 44.41 18.74 4.27
C GLN A 237 45.60 19.63 4.66
N TYR A 238 45.36 20.75 5.34
CA TYR A 238 46.41 21.62 5.83
C TYR A 238 47.37 20.94 6.81
N MET A 239 46.83 20.07 7.70
CA MET A 239 47.66 19.29 8.65
C MET A 239 48.47 18.21 7.94
N LEU A 240 47.95 17.59 6.90
CA LEU A 240 48.64 16.59 6.11
C LEU A 240 49.82 17.20 5.34
N GLU A 241 49.62 18.35 4.73
CA GLU A 241 50.69 19.09 4.05
C GLU A 241 51.87 19.46 4.98
N LYS A 242 51.63 19.51 6.29
CA LYS A 242 52.60 19.75 7.33
C LYS A 242 53.13 18.48 8.02
N ASP A 243 52.85 17.31 7.47
CA ASP A 243 53.20 15.97 8.05
C ASP A 243 52.73 15.78 9.51
N ARG A 244 51.62 16.42 9.89
CA ARG A 244 51.14 16.43 11.27
C ARG A 244 50.03 15.46 11.58
N ILE A 245 49.48 14.79 10.57
CA ILE A 245 48.40 13.83 10.72
C ILE A 245 48.61 12.61 9.82
N SER A 246 47.99 11.47 10.19
CA SER A 246 47.96 10.29 9.34
C SER A 246 46.87 10.39 8.28
N ASN A 247 47.08 9.77 7.12
CA ASN A 247 46.10 9.72 6.00
C ASN A 247 44.76 9.11 6.42
N ASP A 248 44.75 8.21 7.41
CA ASP A 248 43.53 7.49 7.86
C ASP A 248 42.42 8.42 8.33
N LYS A 249 42.78 9.50 9.08
CA LYS A 249 41.78 10.45 9.57
C LYS A 249 41.21 11.32 8.47
N MET A 250 42.04 11.72 7.52
CA MET A 250 41.60 12.48 6.35
C MET A 250 40.67 11.61 5.47
N LEU A 251 41.06 10.36 5.20
CA LEU A 251 40.26 9.44 4.43
C LEU A 251 38.90 9.19 5.07
N LYS A 252 38.85 9.08 6.40
CA LYS A 252 37.58 8.95 7.12
C LYS A 252 36.67 10.15 6.85
N VAL A 253 37.17 11.37 7.04
CA VAL A 253 36.36 12.59 6.82
C VAL A 253 35.93 12.71 5.36
N MET A 254 36.79 12.35 4.40
CA MET A 254 36.44 12.34 2.98
C MET A 254 35.31 11.33 2.68
N ASN A 255 35.38 10.13 3.25
CA ASN A 255 34.34 9.14 3.08
C ASN A 255 33.02 9.59 3.71
N ASP A 256 33.07 10.13 4.95
CA ASP A 256 31.87 10.64 5.63
C ASP A 256 31.25 11.82 4.84
N LYS A 257 32.09 12.65 4.18
CA LYS A 257 31.63 13.72 3.28
C LYS A 257 30.95 13.18 2.04
N LEU A 258 31.57 12.22 1.34
CA LEU A 258 30.98 11.60 0.14
C LEU A 258 29.66 10.91 0.45
N GLU A 259 29.55 10.25 1.61
CA GLU A 259 28.29 9.65 2.07
C GLU A 259 27.22 10.73 2.30
N ALA A 260 27.57 11.84 2.97
CA ALA A 260 26.64 12.94 3.19
C ALA A 260 26.18 13.61 1.88
N GLU A 261 27.07 13.82 0.92
CA GLU A 261 26.76 14.35 -0.41
C GLU A 261 25.80 13.41 -1.18
N TYR A 262 26.06 12.11 -1.11
CA TYR A 262 25.19 11.09 -1.72
C TYR A 262 23.79 11.07 -1.08
N ASP A 263 23.72 11.07 0.25
CA ASP A 263 22.45 11.11 0.98
C ASP A 263 21.62 12.34 0.64
N ILE A 264 22.24 13.52 0.56
CA ILE A 264 21.56 14.76 0.16
C ILE A 264 21.02 14.66 -1.27
N SER A 265 21.80 14.12 -2.19
CA SER A 265 21.38 13.98 -3.59
C SER A 265 20.15 13.11 -3.75
N ILE A 266 19.97 12.09 -2.89
CA ILE A 266 18.81 11.21 -2.90
C ILE A 266 17.61 11.83 -2.19
N LEU A 267 17.84 12.43 -1.00
CA LEU A 267 16.74 12.89 -0.14
C LEU A 267 16.14 14.22 -0.59
N CYS A 268 16.91 15.08 -1.25
CA CYS A 268 16.57 16.48 -1.50
C CYS A 268 16.94 16.95 -2.91
N SER A 269 16.77 16.11 -3.94
CA SER A 269 17.17 16.41 -5.32
C SER A 269 16.62 17.75 -5.86
N ASP A 270 15.44 18.19 -5.39
CA ASP A 270 14.71 19.34 -5.94
C ASP A 270 14.59 20.53 -4.96
N ARG A 271 15.21 20.47 -3.78
CA ARG A 271 15.05 21.49 -2.74
C ARG A 271 16.38 22.11 -2.34
N ASP A 272 16.46 23.44 -2.40
CA ASP A 272 17.56 24.17 -1.76
C ASP A 272 17.39 24.10 -0.24
N ILE A 273 18.24 23.30 0.41
CA ILE A 273 18.34 23.14 1.86
C ILE A 273 19.52 23.92 2.45
N SER A 274 20.37 24.52 1.61
CA SER A 274 21.45 25.39 2.02
C SER A 274 20.88 26.56 2.82
N ASN A 275 21.45 26.89 3.95
CA ASN A 275 21.08 28.01 4.83
C ASN A 275 19.72 27.83 5.59
N LYS A 276 19.10 26.67 5.62
CA LYS A 276 17.90 26.45 6.42
C LYS A 276 18.25 26.19 7.89
N PRO A 277 17.38 26.60 8.84
CA PRO A 277 17.62 26.32 10.25
C PRO A 277 17.51 24.82 10.55
N ILE A 278 18.23 24.35 11.55
CA ILE A 278 18.05 23.00 12.07
C ILE A 278 16.74 22.93 12.86
N TYR A 279 15.84 22.09 12.41
CA TYR A 279 14.59 21.82 13.13
C TYR A 279 14.82 20.70 14.13
N ARG A 280 14.40 20.90 15.38
CA ARG A 280 14.38 19.84 16.41
C ARG A 280 12.99 19.23 16.48
N ILE A 281 12.91 17.96 16.15
CA ILE A 281 11.66 17.20 16.31
C ILE A 281 11.58 16.73 17.76
N LYS A 282 10.43 16.99 18.41
CA LYS A 282 10.19 16.50 19.76
C LYS A 282 10.09 14.96 19.72
N PRO A 283 10.87 14.27 20.55
CA PRO A 283 10.80 12.82 20.64
C PRO A 283 9.45 12.39 21.25
N SER A 284 8.87 11.36 20.71
CA SER A 284 7.59 10.81 21.18
C SER A 284 7.62 9.29 21.18
N LYS A 285 6.76 8.70 22.00
CA LYS A 285 6.49 7.27 22.07
C LYS A 285 5.06 7.02 21.52
N VAL A 286 4.88 5.96 20.78
CA VAL A 286 3.55 5.54 20.33
C VAL A 286 3.13 4.30 21.09
N GLU A 287 1.98 4.38 21.75
CA GLU A 287 1.32 3.24 22.38
C GLU A 287 0.19 2.75 21.48
N VAL A 288 0.04 1.43 21.40
CA VAL A 288 -0.96 0.80 20.53
C VAL A 288 -1.94 0.02 21.40
N ASP A 289 -3.23 0.33 21.28
CA ASP A 289 -4.28 -0.49 21.88
C ASP A 289 -4.48 -1.76 21.05
N THR A 290 -3.78 -2.81 21.45
CA THR A 290 -3.83 -4.09 20.75
C THR A 290 -5.22 -4.74 20.84
N THR A 291 -5.98 -4.50 21.91
CA THR A 291 -7.34 -5.05 22.05
C THR A 291 -8.28 -4.44 21.03
N ALA A 292 -8.28 -3.10 20.93
CA ALA A 292 -9.05 -2.39 19.92
C ALA A 292 -8.63 -2.78 18.49
N LEU A 293 -7.32 -2.91 18.26
CA LEU A 293 -6.77 -3.33 16.96
C LEU A 293 -7.28 -4.71 16.52
N TRP A 294 -7.24 -5.71 17.41
CA TRP A 294 -7.71 -7.06 17.09
C TRP A 294 -9.22 -7.15 16.94
N ASN A 295 -9.97 -6.40 17.72
CA ASN A 295 -11.42 -6.29 17.55
C ASN A 295 -11.77 -5.68 16.20
N HIS A 296 -11.06 -4.63 15.78
CA HIS A 296 -11.24 -4.03 14.46
C HIS A 296 -10.92 -5.02 13.34
N LEU A 297 -9.78 -5.72 13.41
CA LEU A 297 -9.39 -6.72 12.40
C LEU A 297 -10.47 -7.79 12.22
N ASN A 298 -11.03 -8.31 13.32
CA ASN A 298 -11.97 -9.41 13.25
C ASN A 298 -13.38 -9.01 12.77
N ASN A 299 -13.85 -7.82 13.15
CA ASN A 299 -15.25 -7.45 13.01
C ASN A 299 -15.48 -6.27 12.05
N GLU A 300 -14.58 -5.30 12.00
CA GLU A 300 -14.81 -4.01 11.36
C GLU A 300 -13.96 -3.80 10.11
N SER A 301 -12.88 -4.56 9.94
CA SER A 301 -12.00 -4.43 8.77
C SER A 301 -12.77 -4.63 7.47
N LEU A 302 -12.37 -3.91 6.42
CA LEU A 302 -13.01 -4.03 5.10
C LEU A 302 -12.94 -5.46 4.57
N ASP A 303 -11.86 -6.20 4.83
CA ASP A 303 -11.73 -7.59 4.43
C ASP A 303 -12.72 -8.51 5.15
N SER A 304 -12.93 -8.30 6.44
CA SER A 304 -13.94 -9.03 7.21
C SER A 304 -15.35 -8.77 6.65
N ARG A 305 -15.67 -7.51 6.37
CA ARG A 305 -16.98 -7.12 5.80
C ARG A 305 -17.19 -7.66 4.39
N ILE A 306 -16.17 -7.60 3.52
CA ILE A 306 -16.20 -8.18 2.17
C ILE A 306 -16.49 -9.69 2.25
N THR A 307 -15.83 -10.40 3.16
CA THR A 307 -16.04 -11.83 3.33
C THR A 307 -17.45 -12.15 3.83
N MET A 308 -17.97 -11.38 4.79
CA MET A 308 -19.36 -11.52 5.26
C MET A 308 -20.37 -11.31 4.12
N VAL A 309 -20.15 -10.29 3.27
CA VAL A 309 -21.03 -10.05 2.11
C VAL A 309 -20.95 -11.19 1.10
N LYS A 310 -19.76 -11.74 0.84
CA LYS A 310 -19.59 -12.92 -0.03
C LYS A 310 -20.36 -14.15 0.53
N GLU A 311 -20.28 -14.40 1.83
CA GLU A 311 -21.08 -15.47 2.47
C GLU A 311 -22.58 -15.23 2.29
N GLN A 312 -23.04 -13.99 2.46
CA GLN A 312 -24.45 -13.64 2.26
C GLN A 312 -24.89 -13.79 0.79
N ILE A 313 -24.01 -13.51 -0.16
CA ILE A 313 -24.27 -13.75 -1.59
C ILE A 313 -24.46 -15.24 -1.83
N ALA A 314 -23.58 -16.11 -1.32
CA ALA A 314 -23.69 -17.55 -1.45
C ALA A 314 -24.99 -18.09 -0.81
N ASP A 315 -25.37 -17.60 0.37
CA ASP A 315 -26.63 -17.94 1.04
C ASP A 315 -27.85 -17.51 0.21
N ASN A 316 -27.82 -16.31 -0.34
CA ASN A 316 -28.91 -15.79 -1.18
C ASN A 316 -29.01 -16.55 -2.51
N GLU A 317 -27.90 -16.91 -3.12
CA GLU A 317 -27.85 -17.76 -4.33
C GLU A 317 -28.37 -19.17 -4.06
N SER A 318 -28.08 -19.75 -2.90
CA SER A 318 -28.65 -21.02 -2.46
C SER A 318 -30.18 -20.96 -2.38
N LYS A 319 -30.75 -19.84 -1.87
CA LYS A 319 -32.21 -19.63 -1.85
C LYS A 319 -32.82 -19.48 -3.25
N LEU A 320 -32.08 -18.82 -4.17
CA LEU A 320 -32.48 -18.67 -5.56
C LEU A 320 -32.38 -19.98 -6.35
N THR A 321 -31.48 -20.88 -5.95
CA THR A 321 -31.29 -22.17 -6.59
C THR A 321 -32.38 -23.15 -6.15
N ASN A 322 -33.57 -22.97 -6.72
CA ASN A 322 -34.71 -23.81 -6.45
C ASN A 322 -35.27 -24.38 -7.78
N TYR A 323 -35.79 -25.62 -7.76
CA TYR A 323 -36.37 -26.27 -8.94
C TYR A 323 -37.46 -25.40 -9.57
N LEU A 324 -38.33 -24.79 -8.76
CA LEU A 324 -39.35 -23.85 -9.21
C LEU A 324 -38.78 -22.58 -9.87
N GLY A 325 -37.56 -22.19 -9.52
CA GLY A 325 -36.87 -21.03 -10.14
C GLY A 325 -36.42 -21.29 -11.59
N THR A 326 -36.28 -22.55 -11.98
CA THR A 326 -35.95 -22.98 -13.35
C THR A 326 -37.19 -23.31 -14.19
N THR A 327 -38.33 -23.54 -13.54
CA THR A 327 -39.59 -23.74 -14.20
C THR A 327 -40.18 -22.42 -14.67
N ARG A 328 -40.62 -22.35 -15.92
CA ARG A 328 -41.31 -21.21 -16.49
C ARG A 328 -42.72 -21.56 -16.82
N ILE A 329 -43.67 -20.78 -16.34
CA ILE A 329 -45.08 -20.87 -16.73
C ILE A 329 -45.42 -19.49 -17.32
N THR A 330 -45.74 -19.51 -18.61
CA THR A 330 -45.97 -18.28 -19.38
C THR A 330 -47.32 -18.37 -20.06
N PRO A 331 -48.41 -17.83 -19.48
CA PRO A 331 -49.62 -17.56 -20.22
C PRO A 331 -49.27 -16.58 -21.37
N PHE A 332 -49.79 -16.86 -22.54
CA PHE A 332 -49.55 -16.01 -23.69
C PHE A 332 -50.79 -15.81 -24.53
N ALA A 333 -50.85 -14.69 -25.18
CA ALA A 333 -51.78 -14.40 -26.29
C ALA A 333 -50.94 -14.11 -27.53
N ARG A 334 -51.22 -14.82 -28.59
CA ARG A 334 -50.47 -14.75 -29.85
C ARG A 334 -51.41 -14.40 -30.96
N TRP A 335 -51.05 -13.39 -31.69
CA TRP A 335 -51.65 -13.05 -33.00
C TRP A 335 -50.67 -13.45 -34.08
N SER A 336 -51.23 -14.15 -35.13
CA SER A 336 -50.47 -14.59 -36.29
C SER A 336 -51.18 -14.21 -37.55
N SER A 337 -50.51 -13.54 -38.46
CA SER A 337 -51.00 -13.25 -39.79
C SER A 337 -50.20 -14.06 -40.81
N TYR A 338 -50.89 -14.80 -41.63
CA TYR A 338 -50.28 -15.65 -42.65
C TYR A 338 -50.62 -15.12 -44.04
N TRP A 339 -49.58 -14.93 -44.87
CA TRP A 339 -49.72 -14.73 -46.29
C TRP A 339 -49.59 -16.10 -46.97
N GLN A 340 -50.74 -16.62 -47.42
CA GLN A 340 -50.84 -17.97 -48.01
C GLN A 340 -50.33 -17.99 -49.44
N SER A 341 -50.02 -19.16 -49.99
CA SER A 341 -49.56 -19.36 -51.37
C SER A 341 -50.57 -18.88 -52.41
N ASN A 342 -51.87 -18.93 -52.12
CA ASN A 342 -52.97 -18.44 -52.94
C ASN A 342 -53.18 -16.90 -52.82
N ASN A 343 -52.24 -16.15 -52.31
CA ASN A 343 -52.27 -14.71 -52.04
C ASN A 343 -53.40 -14.24 -51.09
N LYS A 344 -53.99 -15.14 -50.28
CA LYS A 344 -54.97 -14.78 -49.25
C LYS A 344 -54.25 -14.54 -47.91
N PHE A 345 -54.80 -13.63 -47.12
CA PHE A 345 -54.35 -13.41 -45.74
C PHE A 345 -55.29 -14.14 -44.80
N SER A 346 -54.69 -14.84 -43.84
CA SER A 346 -55.38 -15.48 -42.75
C SER A 346 -54.83 -14.98 -41.44
N ASN A 347 -55.70 -14.59 -40.51
CA ASN A 347 -55.34 -14.09 -39.19
C ASN A 347 -55.85 -15.10 -38.14
N ASN A 348 -54.97 -15.54 -37.25
CA ASN A 348 -55.29 -16.39 -36.14
C ASN A 348 -54.91 -15.71 -34.84
N CYS A 349 -55.73 -15.92 -33.80
CA CYS A 349 -55.46 -15.48 -32.48
C CYS A 349 -55.49 -16.70 -31.56
N ASP A 350 -54.34 -16.98 -30.95
CA ASP A 350 -54.16 -18.14 -30.04
C ASP A 350 -53.93 -17.63 -28.61
N VAL A 351 -54.62 -18.25 -27.66
CA VAL A 351 -54.36 -18.04 -26.22
C VAL A 351 -53.97 -19.38 -25.62
N GLY A 352 -52.89 -19.36 -24.83
CA GLY A 352 -52.40 -20.61 -24.27
C GLY A 352 -51.50 -20.40 -23.04
N VAL A 353 -51.04 -21.48 -22.48
CA VAL A 353 -50.08 -21.49 -21.39
C VAL A 353 -48.91 -22.38 -21.81
N ARG A 354 -47.73 -21.79 -21.80
CA ARG A 354 -46.47 -22.47 -22.09
C ARG A 354 -45.84 -22.91 -20.77
N PHE A 355 -45.55 -24.18 -20.66
CA PHE A 355 -44.79 -24.75 -19.54
C PHE A 355 -43.42 -25.15 -20.04
N THR A 356 -42.39 -24.64 -19.35
CA THR A 356 -41.01 -25.06 -19.58
C THR A 356 -40.49 -25.62 -18.26
N VAL A 357 -40.29 -26.93 -18.20
CA VAL A 357 -39.78 -27.63 -17.01
C VAL A 357 -38.48 -28.32 -17.41
N PRO A 358 -37.37 -28.05 -16.72
CA PRO A 358 -36.14 -28.76 -17.00
C PRO A 358 -36.28 -30.24 -16.68
N LEU A 359 -35.84 -31.11 -17.60
CA LEU A 359 -35.88 -32.57 -17.42
C LEU A 359 -34.92 -33.06 -16.33
N TYR A 360 -33.88 -32.27 -16.05
CA TYR A 360 -32.88 -32.57 -15.03
C TYR A 360 -32.89 -31.53 -13.92
N ASN A 361 -32.95 -31.98 -12.67
CA ASN A 361 -32.90 -31.08 -11.51
C ASN A 361 -31.48 -30.95 -11.00
N GLU A 362 -30.79 -29.87 -11.41
CA GLU A 362 -29.44 -29.53 -10.94
C GLU A 362 -29.43 -28.81 -9.57
N SER A 363 -30.61 -28.43 -9.06
CA SER A 363 -30.70 -27.59 -7.86
C SER A 363 -30.03 -28.18 -6.62
N PRO A 364 -30.14 -29.51 -6.30
CA PRO A 364 -29.45 -30.07 -5.15
C PRO A 364 -27.94 -29.94 -5.25
N ARG A 365 -27.36 -30.30 -6.40
CA ARG A 365 -25.89 -30.20 -6.60
C ARG A 365 -25.39 -28.78 -6.58
N LYS A 366 -26.15 -27.84 -7.14
CA LYS A 366 -25.80 -26.41 -7.07
C LYS A 366 -25.83 -25.89 -5.63
N ARG A 367 -26.76 -26.35 -4.80
CA ARG A 367 -26.79 -25.99 -3.38
C ARG A 367 -25.60 -26.55 -2.60
N GLU A 368 -25.22 -27.80 -2.88
CA GLU A 368 -24.03 -28.41 -2.30
C GLU A 368 -22.77 -27.65 -2.70
N ALA A 369 -22.63 -27.27 -3.98
CA ALA A 369 -21.54 -26.47 -4.47
C ALA A 369 -21.46 -25.09 -3.75
N LEU A 370 -22.60 -24.41 -3.59
CA LEU A 370 -22.68 -23.15 -2.86
C LEU A 370 -22.37 -23.29 -1.36
N ALA A 371 -22.78 -24.41 -0.74
CA ALA A 371 -22.40 -24.72 0.63
C ALA A 371 -20.88 -24.90 0.77
N THR A 372 -20.28 -25.66 -0.16
CA THR A 372 -18.81 -25.85 -0.21
C THR A 372 -18.09 -24.53 -0.48
N GLU A 373 -18.60 -23.68 -1.39
CA GLU A 373 -18.05 -22.35 -1.65
C GLU A 373 -18.05 -21.49 -0.37
N LYS A 374 -19.14 -21.54 0.39
CA LYS A 374 -19.23 -20.83 1.68
C LYS A 374 -18.18 -21.32 2.69
N GLU A 375 -17.92 -22.63 2.74
CA GLU A 375 -16.85 -23.19 3.58
C GLU A 375 -15.46 -22.75 3.11
N ILE A 376 -15.22 -22.70 1.79
CA ILE A 376 -13.99 -22.18 1.21
C ILE A 376 -13.78 -20.70 1.63
N ILE A 377 -14.83 -19.87 1.50
CA ILE A 377 -14.78 -18.46 1.90
C ILE A 377 -14.43 -18.33 3.40
N ARG A 378 -15.02 -19.15 4.27
CA ARG A 378 -14.72 -19.15 5.71
C ARG A 378 -13.30 -19.61 6.02
N SER A 379 -12.86 -20.66 5.34
CA SER A 379 -11.50 -21.19 5.51
C SER A 379 -10.45 -20.19 5.05
N SER A 380 -10.63 -19.58 3.88
CA SER A 380 -9.72 -18.55 3.39
C SER A 380 -9.66 -17.34 4.34
N ARG A 381 -10.82 -16.88 4.84
CA ARG A 381 -10.86 -15.82 5.86
C ARG A 381 -10.02 -16.17 7.09
N GLY A 382 -10.14 -17.41 7.58
CA GLY A 382 -9.37 -17.85 8.75
C GLY A 382 -7.86 -17.82 8.49
N THR A 383 -7.44 -18.16 7.27
CA THR A 383 -6.04 -18.11 6.86
C THR A 383 -5.56 -16.66 6.69
N ASP A 384 -6.31 -15.86 5.95
CA ASP A 384 -5.98 -14.44 5.70
C ASP A 384 -5.84 -13.65 7.02
N VAL A 385 -6.80 -13.84 7.95
CA VAL A 385 -6.74 -13.17 9.27
C VAL A 385 -5.50 -13.61 10.07
N LYS A 386 -5.10 -14.89 10.00
CA LYS A 386 -3.88 -15.36 10.67
C LYS A 386 -2.62 -14.73 10.07
N GLU A 387 -2.52 -14.67 8.76
CA GLU A 387 -1.38 -14.06 8.06
C GLU A 387 -1.28 -12.57 8.35
N ILE A 388 -2.39 -11.84 8.28
CA ILE A 388 -2.44 -10.42 8.65
C ILE A 388 -2.02 -10.25 10.10
N ARG A 389 -2.54 -11.07 11.02
CA ARG A 389 -2.18 -11.01 12.43
C ARG A 389 -0.68 -11.23 12.66
N GLN A 390 -0.08 -12.21 12.01
CA GLN A 390 1.35 -12.46 12.11
C GLN A 390 2.18 -11.27 11.59
N SER A 391 1.81 -10.70 10.44
CA SER A 391 2.50 -9.52 9.89
C SER A 391 2.36 -8.30 10.81
N VAL A 392 1.18 -8.07 11.36
CA VAL A 392 0.92 -6.99 12.33
C VAL A 392 1.68 -7.20 13.63
N ASP A 393 1.75 -8.42 14.17
CA ASP A 393 2.55 -8.75 15.36
C ASP A 393 4.05 -8.42 15.16
N ILE A 394 4.58 -8.67 13.96
CA ILE A 394 5.96 -8.30 13.62
C ILE A 394 6.12 -6.77 13.61
N LEU A 395 5.17 -6.05 13.01
CA LEU A 395 5.19 -4.58 12.97
C LEU A 395 5.04 -3.96 14.37
N LEU A 396 4.20 -4.52 15.24
CA LEU A 396 4.05 -4.09 16.63
C LEU A 396 5.36 -4.22 17.42
N LYS A 397 6.05 -5.37 17.28
CA LYS A 397 7.39 -5.57 17.86
C LYS A 397 8.40 -4.56 17.29
N LYS A 398 8.35 -4.29 15.98
CA LYS A 398 9.18 -3.26 15.35
C LYS A 398 8.91 -1.88 15.94
N ILE A 399 7.65 -1.48 16.15
CA ILE A 399 7.28 -0.20 16.76
C ILE A 399 7.83 -0.12 18.20
N ALA A 400 7.69 -1.18 18.99
CA ALA A 400 8.22 -1.21 20.36
C ALA A 400 9.75 -1.01 20.38
N ASN A 401 10.49 -1.71 19.50
CA ASN A 401 11.93 -1.55 19.36
C ASN A 401 12.32 -0.14 18.87
N LEU A 402 11.58 0.42 17.94
CA LEU A 402 11.79 1.78 17.43
C LEU A 402 11.51 2.83 18.53
N ASN A 403 10.47 2.67 19.34
CA ASN A 403 10.21 3.54 20.49
C ASN A 403 11.41 3.58 21.45
N GLN A 404 11.98 2.41 21.77
CA GLN A 404 13.15 2.32 22.63
C GLN A 404 14.38 2.95 21.98
N ALA A 405 14.63 2.70 20.71
CA ALA A 405 15.76 3.29 19.98
C ALA A 405 15.63 4.82 19.90
N ILE A 406 14.44 5.36 19.63
CA ILE A 406 14.17 6.80 19.63
C ILE A 406 14.44 7.40 21.00
N ALA A 407 13.98 6.78 22.08
CA ALA A 407 14.24 7.25 23.43
C ALA A 407 15.73 7.26 23.75
N THR A 408 16.48 6.24 23.32
CA THR A 408 17.94 6.18 23.49
C THR A 408 18.66 7.30 22.73
N GLU A 409 18.31 7.52 21.45
CA GLU A 409 18.93 8.60 20.67
C GLU A 409 18.52 9.99 21.19
N ALA A 410 17.28 10.17 21.65
CA ALA A 410 16.84 11.41 22.27
C ALA A 410 17.64 11.72 23.55
N PHE A 411 17.89 10.71 24.41
CA PHE A 411 18.75 10.84 25.58
C PHE A 411 20.20 11.18 25.18
N HIS A 412 20.73 10.52 24.16
CA HIS A 412 22.06 10.80 23.61
C HIS A 412 22.21 12.23 23.14
N ILE A 413 21.23 12.74 22.38
CA ILE A 413 21.18 14.12 21.90
C ILE A 413 21.15 15.11 23.06
N ASP A 414 20.34 14.84 24.08
CA ASP A 414 20.25 15.70 25.27
C ASP A 414 21.59 15.74 26.04
N GLN A 415 22.19 14.58 26.30
CA GLN A 415 23.46 14.47 26.99
C GLN A 415 24.60 15.14 26.21
N THR A 416 24.68 14.89 24.90
CA THR A 416 25.69 15.53 24.03
C THR A 416 25.51 17.03 23.97
N SER A 417 24.28 17.52 23.90
CA SER A 417 23.98 18.97 23.92
C SER A 417 24.41 19.61 25.24
N LYS A 418 24.13 18.96 26.39
CA LYS A 418 24.56 19.42 27.72
C LYS A 418 26.07 19.42 27.82
N TYR A 419 26.74 18.39 27.34
CA TYR A 419 28.18 18.26 27.34
C TYR A 419 28.86 19.34 26.50
N ILE A 420 28.39 19.61 25.29
CA ILE A 420 28.87 20.70 24.44
C ILE A 420 28.71 22.05 25.15
N ASN A 421 27.56 22.30 25.79
CA ASN A 421 27.30 23.53 26.53
C ASN A 421 28.25 23.70 27.72
N MET A 422 28.52 22.67 28.52
CA MET A 422 29.46 22.69 29.64
C MET A 422 30.88 22.98 29.16
N ARG A 423 31.32 22.35 28.07
CA ARG A 423 32.65 22.57 27.50
C ARG A 423 32.83 23.95 26.84
N ARG A 424 31.74 24.59 26.49
CA ARG A 424 31.77 25.92 25.84
C ARG A 424 32.56 26.94 26.63
N PHE A 425 32.46 26.97 27.97
CA PHE A 425 33.27 27.84 28.84
C PHE A 425 34.75 27.50 28.78
N ALA A 426 35.10 26.22 28.67
CA ALA A 426 36.51 25.81 28.50
C ALA A 426 37.07 26.28 27.15
N TYR A 427 36.22 26.23 26.13
CA TYR A 427 36.55 26.70 24.79
C TYR A 427 36.70 28.21 24.69
N GLN A 428 35.84 28.97 25.35
CA GLN A 428 35.91 30.44 25.35
C GLN A 428 37.15 30.97 26.11
N ASN A 429 37.56 30.25 27.13
CA ASN A 429 38.72 30.66 27.97
C ASN A 429 40.08 30.10 27.49
N GLN A 430 40.13 29.50 26.29
CA GLN A 430 41.36 28.96 25.68
C GLN A 430 42.22 28.11 26.64
N LYS A 431 41.57 27.31 27.49
CA LYS A 431 42.27 26.43 28.43
C LYS A 431 43.08 25.36 27.70
N GLN A 432 44.22 24.96 28.30
CA GLN A 432 45.05 23.87 27.76
C GLN A 432 44.21 22.61 27.42
N GLY A 433 44.34 22.12 26.19
CA GLY A 433 43.61 20.97 25.68
C GLY A 433 42.44 21.28 24.75
N TYR A 434 42.20 22.55 24.44
CA TYR A 434 41.20 22.97 23.47
C TYR A 434 41.59 22.58 22.03
N ASN A 435 40.74 21.82 21.36
CA ASN A 435 40.93 21.38 19.98
C ASN A 435 39.68 21.73 19.15
N TYR A 436 39.86 22.60 18.15
CA TYR A 436 38.78 23.01 17.23
C TYR A 436 38.18 21.80 16.50
N LEU A 437 39.02 20.87 16.04
CA LEU A 437 38.57 19.64 15.38
C LEU A 437 37.74 18.76 16.31
N MET A 438 38.19 18.59 17.59
CA MET A 438 37.42 17.82 18.56
C MET A 438 36.05 18.42 18.84
N ARG A 439 35.98 19.77 18.92
CA ARG A 439 34.69 20.45 19.08
C ARG A 439 33.80 20.26 17.84
N MET A 440 34.35 20.33 16.62
CA MET A 440 33.62 20.12 15.40
C MET A 440 33.11 18.68 15.31
N ASP A 441 33.90 17.69 15.71
CA ASP A 441 33.55 16.29 15.79
C ASP A 441 32.39 16.06 16.76
N GLU A 442 32.37 16.72 17.94
CA GLU A 442 31.26 16.70 18.89
C GLU A 442 29.94 17.22 18.27
N TYR A 443 30.00 18.34 17.52
CA TYR A 443 28.83 18.86 16.81
C TYR A 443 28.38 17.95 15.67
N THR A 444 29.33 17.39 14.93
CA THR A 444 29.04 16.43 13.84
C THR A 444 28.36 15.19 14.39
N GLY A 445 28.86 14.63 15.50
CA GLY A 445 28.25 13.49 16.20
C GLY A 445 26.84 13.80 16.76
N LEU A 446 26.60 15.05 17.21
CA LEU A 446 25.25 15.49 17.58
C LEU A 446 24.29 15.48 16.38
N LEU A 447 24.75 16.02 15.25
CA LEU A 447 23.94 16.02 14.01
C LEU A 447 23.67 14.60 13.51
N GLU A 448 24.65 13.70 13.57
CA GLU A 448 24.47 12.28 13.24
C GLU A 448 23.42 11.59 14.14
N SER A 449 23.43 11.89 15.45
CA SER A 449 22.43 11.35 16.38
C SER A 449 21.03 11.90 16.07
N MET A 450 20.92 13.18 15.68
CA MET A 450 19.65 13.76 15.23
C MET A 450 19.16 13.12 13.94
N GLU A 451 20.04 12.92 12.97
CA GLU A 451 19.74 12.23 11.72
C GLU A 451 19.21 10.80 11.98
N ARG A 452 19.93 10.02 12.82
CA ARG A 452 19.50 8.67 13.20
C ARG A 452 18.14 8.68 13.87
N MET A 453 17.91 9.59 14.81
CA MET A 453 16.61 9.71 15.48
C MET A 453 15.48 9.99 14.47
N TYR A 454 15.68 10.87 13.51
CA TYR A 454 14.64 11.20 12.52
C TYR A 454 14.38 10.04 11.57
N LYS A 455 15.41 9.32 11.12
CA LYS A 455 15.27 8.06 10.35
C LYS A 455 14.48 6.99 11.13
N LEU A 456 14.72 6.87 12.45
CA LEU A 456 13.96 5.95 13.32
C LEU A 456 12.50 6.37 13.46
N MET A 457 12.23 7.67 13.62
CA MET A 457 10.86 8.19 13.71
C MET A 457 10.10 8.00 12.40
N LEU A 458 10.72 8.24 11.24
CA LEU A 458 10.16 7.93 9.93
C LEU A 458 9.80 6.44 9.82
N ASN A 459 10.74 5.56 10.15
CA ASN A 459 10.53 4.11 10.10
C ASN A 459 9.38 3.66 11.01
N ARG A 460 9.19 4.32 12.17
CA ARG A 460 8.07 4.07 13.07
C ARG A 460 6.76 4.52 12.44
N GLY A 461 6.72 5.71 11.87
CA GLY A 461 5.53 6.22 11.19
C GLY A 461 5.10 5.34 10.03
N LEU A 462 6.03 4.91 9.19
CA LEU A 462 5.77 3.95 8.10
C LEU A 462 5.28 2.59 8.63
N ALA A 463 5.80 2.11 9.77
CA ALA A 463 5.31 0.87 10.36
C ALA A 463 3.85 1.00 10.85
N ILE A 464 3.45 2.15 11.38
CA ILE A 464 2.07 2.44 11.79
C ILE A 464 1.15 2.47 10.57
N ILE A 465 1.51 3.21 9.52
CA ILE A 465 0.75 3.28 8.26
C ILE A 465 0.57 1.87 7.67
N ASN A 466 1.61 1.04 7.72
CA ASN A 466 1.52 -0.34 7.24
C ASN A 466 0.56 -1.20 8.07
N ILE A 467 0.46 -0.99 9.39
CA ILE A 467 -0.55 -1.66 10.22
C ILE A 467 -1.95 -1.18 9.84
N GLU A 468 -2.17 0.12 9.72
CA GLU A 468 -3.46 0.69 9.34
C GLU A 468 -3.92 0.18 7.96
N LYS A 469 -2.99 0.12 6.99
CA LYS A 469 -3.24 -0.44 5.65
C LYS A 469 -3.59 -1.93 5.74
N ALA A 470 -2.84 -2.72 6.52
CA ALA A 470 -3.04 -4.17 6.65
C ALA A 470 -4.37 -4.51 7.32
N VAL A 471 -4.78 -3.72 8.31
CA VAL A 471 -6.05 -3.90 9.04
C VAL A 471 -7.21 -3.17 8.36
N SER A 472 -6.93 -2.39 7.30
CA SER A 472 -7.91 -1.59 6.55
C SER A 472 -8.72 -0.65 7.46
N ILE A 473 -8.03 0.07 8.34
CA ILE A 473 -8.65 1.09 9.20
C ILE A 473 -9.09 2.24 8.29
N TYR A 474 -10.36 2.61 8.34
CA TYR A 474 -10.93 3.69 7.54
C TYR A 474 -11.68 4.75 8.39
N ASP A 475 -11.83 4.49 9.66
CA ASP A 475 -12.39 5.41 10.64
C ASP A 475 -11.32 5.78 11.67
N ASN A 476 -11.42 7.00 12.21
CA ASN A 476 -10.45 7.51 13.19
C ASN A 476 -10.67 6.82 14.55
N ASN A 477 -10.25 5.58 14.65
CA ASN A 477 -10.26 4.83 15.90
C ASN A 477 -8.98 5.18 16.66
N ASN A 478 -9.07 5.64 17.90
CA ASN A 478 -7.94 5.98 18.78
C ASN A 478 -7.07 4.75 19.16
N ILE A 479 -6.73 3.92 18.16
CA ILE A 479 -5.91 2.71 18.34
C ILE A 479 -4.46 3.08 18.64
N PHE A 480 -3.98 4.15 18.02
CA PHE A 480 -2.62 4.64 18.21
C PHE A 480 -2.64 5.92 19.04
N LYS A 481 -1.90 5.95 20.14
CA LYS A 481 -1.77 7.12 21.00
C LYS A 481 -0.33 7.56 21.09
N GLU A 482 -0.07 8.80 20.72
CA GLU A 482 1.24 9.40 20.88
C GLU A 482 1.39 10.07 22.24
N ILE A 483 2.56 9.83 22.86
CA ILE A 483 2.93 10.39 24.17
C ILE A 483 4.31 11.06 23.97
N GLU A 484 4.44 12.34 24.31
CA GLU A 484 5.73 13.03 24.33
C GLU A 484 6.66 12.38 25.38
N LEU A 485 7.94 12.19 25.03
CA LEU A 485 8.99 11.62 25.89
C LEU A 485 9.68 12.69 26.74
#